data_07b355234268bdcc76be02357220398d
#
_entry.id   07b355234268bdcc76be02357220398d
#
_cell.length_a   1.000
_cell.length_b   1.000
_cell.length_c   1.000
_cell.angle_alpha   90.00
_cell.angle_beta   90.00
_cell.angle_gamma   90.00
#
_symmetry.space_group_name_H-M   'P 1'
#
loop_
_entity.id
_entity.type
_entity.pdbx_description
1 polymer ?
#
loop_
_entity_poly.entity_id
_entity_poly.type
_entity_poly.pdbx_seq_one_letter_code
_entity_poly.pdbx_strand_id
1 'polypeptide(L)'
;MPTNPFLTDGTTFINPIGLAFTLLMGVLVIVLPRRYALLPVIALACYMTMGMRFVVAGMNFTMMRVLLLFGWARLLLRSELRRLRLNQIDKGMIAFTIVSVLTYTALWGTYDALKDKIGLAYNVLGFYFFFRFLLRDLDDVVRLFKMCAYLIVPLAGLMALEKSTGINSFAAFGGVSPVTAVRDGVIRCQGPFAHPILAGTFGATIAPFFVALWFRGDKALALLGFASSVAITLMSGSSGPVLALACGLVGIAVWSVRRYMRQIRWGIALGLITLHLIMKAPVWFILARIDIFSGSTGYHRAYLIDRAIVNISDWWLIGTKSTAAWADVDQGLFDVTSQYLVYAADGGLITMALFIAIIVFGFRAIGRYVRAKEKAETATTLICPWVLGAALFAHLMNFISVSYFDQNVVNWYLLLAMISTVTTGRLFRKEAAKLTAQPAFVGSDLQTQSL
;
A
#
# COMPACT_ATOMS: atom_id res chain seq x y z
N MET A 1 2.71 14.66 -21.11
CA MET A 1 1.50 13.80 -20.97
C MET A 1 0.30 14.75 -20.98
N PRO A 2 -0.80 14.43 -21.64
CA PRO A 2 -2.01 15.22 -21.41
C PRO A 2 -2.32 15.12 -19.92
N THR A 3 -2.25 16.24 -19.22
CA THR A 3 -2.69 16.36 -17.84
C THR A 3 -4.12 15.86 -17.80
N ASN A 4 -4.41 14.88 -16.95
CA ASN A 4 -5.78 14.42 -16.78
C ASN A 4 -6.59 15.65 -16.32
N PRO A 5 -7.49 16.20 -17.15
CA PRO A 5 -8.19 17.44 -16.86
C PRO A 5 -9.03 17.35 -15.58
N PHE A 6 -9.29 16.12 -15.09
CA PHE A 6 -10.02 15.89 -13.85
C PHE A 6 -9.17 16.04 -12.59
N LEU A 7 -7.84 16.22 -12.70
CA LEU A 7 -6.94 16.29 -11.53
C LEU A 7 -6.45 17.71 -11.20
N THR A 8 -6.58 18.67 -12.10
CA THR A 8 -5.85 19.96 -12.02
C THR A 8 -6.63 21.15 -11.48
N ASP A 9 -7.95 21.12 -11.43
CA ASP A 9 -8.73 22.25 -10.97
C ASP A 9 -9.32 22.04 -9.58
N GLY A 10 -9.07 22.96 -8.65
CA GLY A 10 -9.69 23.01 -7.33
C GLY A 10 -11.22 23.18 -7.35
N THR A 11 -11.89 22.63 -8.37
CA THR A 11 -13.34 22.68 -8.57
C THR A 11 -14.00 21.37 -8.12
N THR A 12 -15.22 21.49 -7.61
CA THR A 12 -16.06 20.33 -7.29
C THR A 12 -16.50 19.64 -8.59
N PHE A 13 -16.22 18.36 -8.71
CA PHE A 13 -16.68 17.51 -9.80
C PHE A 13 -17.39 16.28 -9.24
N ILE A 14 -18.68 16.14 -9.52
CA ILE A 14 -19.53 15.08 -8.99
C ILE A 14 -20.32 14.44 -10.14
N ASN A 15 -20.26 13.12 -10.24
CA ASN A 15 -21.15 12.34 -11.05
C ASN A 15 -22.23 11.72 -10.13
N PRO A 16 -23.53 11.86 -10.44
CA PRO A 16 -24.61 11.36 -9.57
C PRO A 16 -24.53 9.86 -9.31
N ILE A 17 -24.17 9.04 -10.32
CA ILE A 17 -24.06 7.58 -10.21
C ILE A 17 -22.93 7.23 -9.23
N GLY A 18 -21.77 7.86 -9.38
CA GLY A 18 -20.63 7.65 -8.50
C GLY A 18 -20.90 8.11 -7.08
N LEU A 19 -21.62 9.23 -6.90
CA LEU A 19 -22.05 9.67 -5.57
C LEU A 19 -23.01 8.68 -4.93
N ALA A 20 -24.04 8.22 -5.66
CA ALA A 20 -24.99 7.23 -5.16
C ALA A 20 -24.28 5.93 -4.76
N PHE A 21 -23.34 5.45 -5.58
CA PHE A 21 -22.52 4.27 -5.25
C PHE A 21 -21.69 4.51 -3.98
N THR A 22 -21.07 5.67 -3.84
CA THR A 22 -20.26 6.01 -2.64
C THR A 22 -21.12 6.06 -1.37
N LEU A 23 -22.31 6.69 -1.43
CA LEU A 23 -23.23 6.76 -0.31
C LEU A 23 -23.77 5.37 0.07
N LEU A 24 -24.11 4.54 -0.92
CA LEU A 24 -24.51 3.15 -0.68
C LEU A 24 -23.39 2.39 0.04
N MET A 25 -22.14 2.48 -0.42
CA MET A 25 -21.00 1.85 0.24
C MET A 25 -20.80 2.42 1.66
N GLY A 26 -21.03 3.71 1.87
CA GLY A 26 -20.98 4.36 3.18
C GLY A 26 -22.01 3.79 4.16
N VAL A 27 -23.27 3.65 3.72
CA VAL A 27 -24.33 3.03 4.50
C VAL A 27 -23.98 1.58 4.81
N LEU A 28 -23.50 0.81 3.84
CA LEU A 28 -23.08 -0.57 4.03
C LEU A 28 -21.91 -0.69 5.02
N VAL A 29 -20.95 0.24 5.01
CA VAL A 29 -19.90 0.30 6.04
C VAL A 29 -20.51 0.38 7.44
N ILE A 30 -21.54 1.19 7.66
CA ILE A 30 -22.19 1.35 8.96
C ILE A 30 -23.02 0.11 9.34
N VAL A 31 -23.81 -0.43 8.39
CA VAL A 31 -24.86 -1.44 8.68
C VAL A 31 -24.28 -2.85 8.78
N LEU A 32 -23.35 -3.24 7.93
CA LEU A 32 -22.84 -4.60 7.88
C LEU A 32 -22.16 -5.04 9.19
N PRO A 33 -22.23 -6.33 9.53
CA PRO A 33 -21.45 -6.87 10.66
C PRO A 33 -19.97 -6.55 10.52
N ARG A 34 -19.24 -6.36 11.64
CA ARG A 34 -17.80 -6.01 11.64
C ARG A 34 -16.97 -6.85 10.66
N ARG A 35 -17.27 -8.14 10.58
CA ARG A 35 -16.54 -9.11 9.73
C ARG A 35 -16.59 -8.77 8.24
N TYR A 36 -17.60 -8.01 7.80
CA TYR A 36 -17.83 -7.63 6.41
C TYR A 36 -17.74 -6.12 6.19
N ALA A 37 -17.45 -5.33 7.22
CA ALA A 37 -17.42 -3.88 7.13
C ALA A 37 -16.33 -3.34 6.18
N LEU A 38 -15.28 -4.12 5.91
CA LEU A 38 -14.24 -3.76 4.94
C LEU A 38 -14.64 -4.08 3.50
N LEU A 39 -15.66 -4.91 3.25
CA LEU A 39 -16.12 -5.24 1.91
C LEU A 39 -16.50 -4.00 1.08
N PRO A 40 -17.35 -3.07 1.59
CA PRO A 40 -17.69 -1.85 0.87
C PRO A 40 -16.48 -0.93 0.61
N VAL A 41 -15.50 -0.94 1.52
CA VAL A 41 -14.28 -0.13 1.37
C VAL A 41 -13.43 -0.66 0.22
N ILE A 42 -13.24 -1.98 0.15
CA ILE A 42 -12.51 -2.62 -0.94
C ILE A 42 -13.30 -2.49 -2.25
N ALA A 43 -14.62 -2.64 -2.21
CA ALA A 43 -15.48 -2.48 -3.38
C ALA A 43 -15.35 -1.05 -3.95
N LEU A 44 -15.37 -0.02 -3.10
CA LEU A 44 -15.14 1.35 -3.55
C LEU A 44 -13.75 1.53 -4.15
N ALA A 45 -12.71 0.94 -3.53
CA ALA A 45 -11.35 0.97 -4.06
C ALA A 45 -11.22 0.22 -5.41
N CYS A 46 -12.00 -0.85 -5.63
CA CYS A 46 -11.98 -1.64 -6.86
C CYS A 46 -12.77 -1.02 -8.01
N TYR A 47 -13.80 -0.22 -7.71
CA TYR A 47 -14.76 0.17 -8.76
C TYR A 47 -14.98 1.67 -8.90
N MET A 48 -14.65 2.47 -7.88
CA MET A 48 -14.86 3.92 -7.93
C MET A 48 -13.67 4.66 -8.53
N THR A 49 -13.95 5.58 -9.43
CA THR A 49 -12.95 6.47 -10.02
C THR A 49 -12.60 7.61 -9.07
N MET A 50 -11.33 8.03 -9.03
CA MET A 50 -10.85 9.03 -8.07
C MET A 50 -10.89 10.49 -8.57
N GLY A 51 -11.28 10.71 -9.83
CA GLY A 51 -11.46 12.06 -10.35
C GLY A 51 -12.61 12.84 -9.72
N MET A 52 -13.55 12.13 -9.05
CA MET A 52 -14.65 12.76 -8.34
C MET A 52 -14.24 13.30 -6.98
N ARG A 53 -14.62 14.54 -6.71
CA ARG A 53 -14.27 15.22 -5.46
C ARG A 53 -15.26 16.34 -5.12
N PHE A 54 -15.43 16.57 -3.83
CA PHE A 54 -15.99 17.80 -3.27
C PHE A 54 -14.84 18.70 -2.82
N VAL A 55 -14.94 19.98 -3.14
CA VAL A 55 -14.03 20.99 -2.59
C VAL A 55 -14.73 21.70 -1.45
N VAL A 56 -14.26 21.49 -0.21
CA VAL A 56 -14.80 22.12 0.99
C VAL A 56 -13.66 22.84 1.70
N ALA A 57 -13.82 24.15 1.90
CA ALA A 57 -12.79 25.01 2.50
C ALA A 57 -11.40 24.91 1.82
N GLY A 58 -11.38 24.70 0.50
CA GLY A 58 -10.16 24.52 -0.28
C GLY A 58 -9.51 23.14 -0.15
N MET A 59 -10.14 22.20 0.55
CA MET A 59 -9.68 20.82 0.65
C MET A 59 -10.46 19.91 -0.29
N ASN A 60 -9.76 19.03 -0.99
CA ASN A 60 -10.35 18.03 -1.88
C ASN A 60 -10.81 16.80 -1.11
N PHE A 61 -12.10 16.56 -1.02
CA PHE A 61 -12.68 15.34 -0.49
C PHE A 61 -13.01 14.38 -1.64
N THR A 62 -12.10 13.45 -1.91
CA THR A 62 -12.36 12.34 -2.84
C THR A 62 -13.40 11.38 -2.26
N MET A 63 -14.01 10.55 -3.09
CA MET A 63 -15.01 9.56 -2.66
C MET A 63 -14.49 8.61 -1.58
N MET A 64 -13.22 8.25 -1.61
CA MET A 64 -12.59 7.46 -0.55
C MET A 64 -12.52 8.21 0.79
N ARG A 65 -12.25 9.50 0.78
CA ARG A 65 -12.28 10.35 1.99
C ARG A 65 -13.68 10.45 2.58
N VAL A 66 -14.69 10.57 1.71
CA VAL A 66 -16.09 10.54 2.13
C VAL A 66 -16.44 9.20 2.78
N LEU A 67 -16.04 8.08 2.16
CA LEU A 67 -16.26 6.75 2.74
C LEU A 67 -15.56 6.59 4.10
N LEU A 68 -14.38 7.16 4.25
CA LEU A 68 -13.65 7.12 5.52
C LEU A 68 -14.40 7.82 6.66
N LEU A 69 -15.16 8.90 6.38
CA LEU A 69 -16.04 9.53 7.38
C LEU A 69 -17.10 8.53 7.88
N PHE A 70 -17.76 7.78 6.98
CA PHE A 70 -18.68 6.71 7.37
C PHE A 70 -17.98 5.61 8.18
N GLY A 71 -16.73 5.30 7.85
CA GLY A 71 -15.91 4.36 8.59
C GLY A 71 -15.67 4.79 10.04
N TRP A 72 -15.28 6.04 10.26
CA TRP A 72 -15.08 6.59 11.60
C TRP A 72 -16.41 6.76 12.36
N ALA A 73 -17.48 7.19 11.66
CA ALA A 73 -18.81 7.24 12.25
C ALA A 73 -19.24 5.86 12.76
N ARG A 74 -19.01 4.79 11.99
CA ARG A 74 -19.25 3.40 12.43
C ARG A 74 -18.50 3.06 13.72
N LEU A 75 -17.17 3.33 13.76
CA LEU A 75 -16.34 3.00 14.92
C LEU A 75 -16.88 3.66 16.19
N LEU A 76 -17.39 4.88 16.09
CA LEU A 76 -18.00 5.62 17.19
C LEU A 76 -19.39 5.05 17.55
N LEU A 77 -20.29 4.94 16.57
CA LEU A 77 -21.69 4.51 16.79
C LEU A 77 -21.80 3.07 17.30
N ARG A 78 -20.88 2.18 16.87
CA ARG A 78 -20.87 0.76 17.27
C ARG A 78 -19.91 0.44 18.41
N SER A 79 -19.26 1.46 19.01
CA SER A 79 -18.27 1.30 20.07
C SER A 79 -17.18 0.28 19.70
N GLU A 80 -16.76 0.27 18.41
CA GLU A 80 -15.73 -0.64 17.91
C GLU A 80 -14.30 -0.12 18.18
N LEU A 81 -14.17 1.11 18.72
CA LEU A 81 -12.90 1.65 19.21
C LEU A 81 -12.41 0.82 20.40
N ARG A 82 -11.22 0.30 20.28
CA ARG A 82 -10.58 -0.51 21.32
C ARG A 82 -9.22 0.06 21.68
N ARG A 83 -8.74 -0.25 22.88
CA ARG A 83 -7.36 0.07 23.26
C ARG A 83 -6.40 -0.72 22.37
N LEU A 84 -5.66 -0.01 21.52
CA LEU A 84 -4.60 -0.59 20.70
C LEU A 84 -3.28 -0.46 21.46
N ARG A 85 -2.52 -1.54 21.54
CA ARG A 85 -1.10 -1.43 21.87
C ARG A 85 -0.34 -1.07 20.63
N LEU A 86 0.25 0.12 20.62
CA LEU A 86 1.00 0.64 19.50
C LEU A 86 2.30 -0.14 19.31
N ASN A 87 2.45 -0.79 18.17
CA ASN A 87 3.66 -1.46 17.74
C ASN A 87 4.60 -0.49 16.99
N GLN A 88 5.72 -1.00 16.48
CA GLN A 88 6.69 -0.17 15.75
C GLN A 88 6.13 0.41 14.44
N ILE A 89 5.24 -0.32 13.74
CA ILE A 89 4.58 0.17 12.52
C ILE A 89 3.62 1.31 12.88
N ASP A 90 2.77 1.13 13.91
CA ASP A 90 1.83 2.14 14.39
C ASP A 90 2.58 3.45 14.75
N LYS A 91 3.68 3.34 15.51
CA LYS A 91 4.52 4.47 15.90
C LYS A 91 5.21 5.11 14.69
N GLY A 92 5.69 4.28 13.74
CA GLY A 92 6.29 4.74 12.49
C GLY A 92 5.31 5.54 11.65
N MET A 93 4.05 5.08 11.52
CA MET A 93 3.00 5.78 10.78
C MET A 93 2.68 7.15 11.41
N ILE A 94 2.58 7.21 12.74
CA ILE A 94 2.36 8.47 13.46
C ILE A 94 3.54 9.42 13.25
N ALA A 95 4.76 8.94 13.48
CA ALA A 95 5.98 9.75 13.33
C ALA A 95 6.16 10.27 11.90
N PHE A 96 5.97 9.39 10.90
CA PHE A 96 6.00 9.77 9.48
C PHE A 96 4.99 10.88 9.17
N THR A 97 3.76 10.75 9.64
CA THR A 97 2.71 11.75 9.40
C THR A 97 3.05 13.08 10.03
N ILE A 98 3.46 13.09 11.31
CA ILE A 98 3.81 14.32 12.01
C ILE A 98 4.99 15.01 11.31
N VAL A 99 6.05 14.28 11.01
CA VAL A 99 7.23 14.84 10.34
C VAL A 99 6.90 15.35 8.95
N SER A 100 6.10 14.60 8.15
CA SER A 100 5.66 15.06 6.82
C SER A 100 4.86 16.37 6.88
N VAL A 101 3.98 16.54 7.87
CA VAL A 101 3.24 17.79 8.07
C VAL A 101 4.20 18.93 8.42
N LEU A 102 5.10 18.71 9.38
CA LEU A 102 6.01 19.75 9.86
C LEU A 102 7.01 20.18 8.79
N THR A 103 7.69 19.23 8.13
CA THR A 103 8.73 19.54 7.14
C THR A 103 8.16 20.25 5.92
N TYR A 104 7.05 19.76 5.37
CA TYR A 104 6.43 20.35 4.20
C TYR A 104 5.86 21.74 4.51
N THR A 105 5.20 21.92 5.66
CA THR A 105 4.68 23.23 6.08
C THR A 105 5.82 24.22 6.30
N ALA A 106 6.93 23.79 6.91
CA ALA A 106 8.11 24.60 7.07
C ALA A 106 8.78 24.97 5.73
N LEU A 107 8.84 24.01 4.79
CA LEU A 107 9.39 24.23 3.46
C LEU A 107 8.63 25.32 2.68
N TRP A 108 7.30 25.24 2.66
CA TRP A 108 6.46 26.14 1.86
C TRP A 108 6.10 27.44 2.60
N GLY A 109 5.94 27.40 3.92
CA GLY A 109 5.59 28.56 4.76
C GLY A 109 4.19 29.13 4.51
N THR A 110 3.26 28.32 3.92
CA THR A 110 1.92 28.76 3.54
C THR A 110 0.83 27.98 4.27
N TYR A 111 -0.34 28.61 4.46
CA TYR A 111 -1.52 27.95 5.02
C TYR A 111 -2.04 26.84 4.11
N ASP A 112 -1.92 26.99 2.79
CA ASP A 112 -2.35 25.97 1.84
C ASP A 112 -1.50 24.70 1.96
N ALA A 113 -0.20 24.83 2.15
CA ALA A 113 0.69 23.69 2.41
C ALA A 113 0.29 22.94 3.70
N LEU A 114 -0.07 23.63 4.75
CA LEU A 114 -0.58 23.02 5.98
C LEU A 114 -1.89 22.27 5.72
N LYS A 115 -2.86 22.89 5.00
CA LYS A 115 -4.13 22.23 4.64
C LYS A 115 -3.91 20.94 3.85
N ASP A 116 -3.04 20.98 2.85
CA ASP A 116 -2.73 19.81 2.02
C ASP A 116 -2.17 18.66 2.85
N LYS A 117 -1.25 18.96 3.77
CA LYS A 117 -0.66 17.93 4.64
C LYS A 117 -1.57 17.47 5.77
N ILE A 118 -2.51 18.29 6.24
CA ILE A 118 -3.62 17.84 7.11
C ILE A 118 -4.50 16.85 6.34
N GLY A 119 -4.81 17.13 5.07
CA GLY A 119 -5.52 16.19 4.20
C GLY A 119 -4.75 14.88 3.99
N LEU A 120 -3.42 14.94 3.88
CA LEU A 120 -2.58 13.73 3.87
C LEU A 120 -2.66 12.98 5.20
N ALA A 121 -2.53 13.68 6.33
CA ALA A 121 -2.61 13.09 7.67
C ALA A 121 -3.95 12.37 7.90
N TYR A 122 -5.06 12.97 7.43
CA TYR A 122 -6.38 12.36 7.45
C TYR A 122 -6.39 11.03 6.66
N ASN A 123 -5.78 10.98 5.47
CA ASN A 123 -5.69 9.74 4.70
C ASN A 123 -4.82 8.71 5.40
N VAL A 124 -3.59 9.08 5.78
CA VAL A 124 -2.57 8.17 6.34
C VAL A 124 -3.07 7.55 7.64
N LEU A 125 -3.37 8.38 8.64
CA LEU A 125 -3.78 7.90 9.96
C LEU A 125 -5.23 7.43 9.95
N GLY A 126 -6.10 8.11 9.18
CA GLY A 126 -7.50 7.77 9.09
C GLY A 126 -7.73 6.36 8.56
N PHE A 127 -7.20 6.02 7.37
CA PHE A 127 -7.35 4.66 6.81
C PHE A 127 -6.58 3.63 7.61
N TYR A 128 -5.33 3.92 7.97
CA TYR A 128 -4.51 2.96 8.70
C TYR A 128 -5.17 2.54 10.02
N PHE A 129 -5.56 3.49 10.87
CA PHE A 129 -6.19 3.17 12.15
C PHE A 129 -7.62 2.64 12.02
N PHE A 130 -8.39 3.08 11.03
CA PHE A 130 -9.67 2.48 10.71
C PHE A 130 -9.53 0.97 10.45
N PHE A 131 -8.57 0.58 9.61
CA PHE A 131 -8.29 -0.84 9.37
C PHE A 131 -7.80 -1.56 10.63
N ARG A 132 -6.94 -0.92 11.42
CA ARG A 132 -6.42 -1.47 12.68
C ARG A 132 -7.50 -1.73 13.74
N PHE A 133 -8.55 -0.92 13.78
CA PHE A 133 -9.69 -1.13 14.68
C PHE A 133 -10.57 -2.29 14.22
N LEU A 134 -10.81 -2.42 12.93
CA LEU A 134 -11.70 -3.46 12.39
C LEU A 134 -11.05 -4.84 12.33
N LEU A 135 -9.77 -4.93 11.94
CA LEU A 135 -9.03 -6.19 11.88
C LEU A 135 -8.56 -6.60 13.28
N ARG A 136 -8.93 -7.79 13.72
CA ARG A 136 -8.62 -8.28 15.07
C ARG A 136 -7.65 -9.45 15.10
N ASP A 137 -7.70 -10.32 14.09
CA ASP A 137 -6.95 -11.56 14.05
C ASP A 137 -6.62 -12.00 12.62
N LEU A 138 -5.97 -13.16 12.50
CA LEU A 138 -5.60 -13.74 11.21
C LEU A 138 -6.82 -14.17 10.40
N ASP A 139 -7.91 -14.58 11.05
CA ASP A 139 -9.11 -15.03 10.33
C ASP A 139 -9.84 -13.85 9.68
N ASP A 140 -9.80 -12.67 10.30
CA ASP A 140 -10.28 -11.44 9.66
C ASP A 140 -9.43 -11.10 8.41
N VAL A 141 -8.10 -11.31 8.46
CA VAL A 141 -7.20 -11.08 7.32
C VAL A 141 -7.47 -12.10 6.20
N VAL A 142 -7.65 -13.38 6.53
CA VAL A 142 -8.00 -14.41 5.52
C VAL A 142 -9.35 -14.12 4.88
N ARG A 143 -10.33 -13.66 5.67
CA ARG A 143 -11.64 -13.23 5.14
C ARG A 143 -11.49 -12.05 4.19
N LEU A 144 -10.61 -11.12 4.50
CA LEU A 144 -10.28 -10.00 3.63
C LEU A 144 -9.71 -10.48 2.28
N PHE A 145 -8.81 -11.47 2.28
CA PHE A 145 -8.29 -12.07 1.04
C PHE A 145 -9.42 -12.65 0.17
N LYS A 146 -10.42 -13.31 0.80
CA LYS A 146 -11.60 -13.81 0.07
C LYS A 146 -12.42 -12.66 -0.51
N MET A 147 -12.64 -11.58 0.25
CA MET A 147 -13.34 -10.40 -0.26
C MET A 147 -12.60 -9.78 -1.45
N CYS A 148 -11.27 -9.64 -1.37
CA CYS A 148 -10.46 -9.19 -2.50
C CYS A 148 -10.64 -10.09 -3.72
N ALA A 149 -10.62 -11.43 -3.54
CA ALA A 149 -10.79 -12.37 -4.65
C ALA A 149 -12.15 -12.20 -5.34
N TYR A 150 -13.25 -12.10 -4.57
CA TYR A 150 -14.59 -11.88 -5.15
C TYR A 150 -14.71 -10.56 -5.91
N LEU A 151 -14.01 -9.52 -5.48
CA LEU A 151 -14.10 -8.20 -6.11
C LEU A 151 -13.13 -8.06 -7.30
N ILE A 152 -11.97 -8.72 -7.28
CA ILE A 152 -11.00 -8.57 -8.36
C ILE A 152 -11.40 -9.34 -9.63
N VAL A 153 -12.17 -10.43 -9.51
CA VAL A 153 -12.60 -11.22 -10.66
C VAL A 153 -13.49 -10.42 -11.61
N PRO A 154 -14.59 -9.77 -11.17
CA PRO A 154 -15.35 -8.89 -12.05
C PRO A 154 -14.55 -7.70 -12.57
N LEU A 155 -13.65 -7.12 -11.75
CA LEU A 155 -12.76 -6.05 -12.19
C LEU A 155 -11.88 -6.48 -13.35
N ALA A 156 -11.28 -7.68 -13.28
CA ALA A 156 -10.48 -8.23 -14.36
C ALA A 156 -11.30 -8.45 -15.63
N GLY A 157 -12.56 -8.90 -15.50
CA GLY A 157 -13.50 -9.03 -16.61
C GLY A 157 -13.81 -7.71 -17.31
N LEU A 158 -14.08 -6.65 -16.54
CA LEU A 158 -14.31 -5.31 -17.07
C LEU A 158 -13.07 -4.72 -17.73
N MET A 159 -11.87 -4.97 -17.17
CA MET A 159 -10.62 -4.56 -17.82
C MET A 159 -10.28 -5.39 -19.07
N ALA A 160 -10.69 -6.66 -19.14
CA ALA A 160 -10.58 -7.46 -20.35
C ALA A 160 -11.51 -6.93 -21.45
N LEU A 161 -12.72 -6.49 -21.09
CA LEU A 161 -13.62 -5.79 -22.01
C LEU A 161 -13.00 -4.48 -22.50
N GLU A 162 -12.42 -3.68 -21.60
CA GLU A 162 -11.66 -2.47 -21.96
C GLU A 162 -10.52 -2.79 -22.94
N LYS A 163 -9.79 -3.89 -22.73
CA LYS A 163 -8.69 -4.33 -23.61
C LYS A 163 -9.17 -4.68 -25.00
N SER A 164 -10.34 -5.31 -25.12
CA SER A 164 -10.90 -5.76 -26.41
C SER A 164 -11.61 -4.66 -27.20
N THR A 165 -12.26 -3.71 -26.49
CA THR A 165 -13.08 -2.66 -27.10
C THR A 165 -12.35 -1.32 -27.24
N GLY A 166 -11.30 -1.08 -26.47
CA GLY A 166 -10.67 0.24 -26.34
C GLY A 166 -11.51 1.25 -25.54
N ILE A 167 -12.62 0.81 -24.92
CA ILE A 167 -13.55 1.67 -24.17
C ILE A 167 -13.50 1.31 -22.68
N ASN A 168 -13.24 2.30 -21.84
CA ASN A 168 -13.26 2.15 -20.40
C ASN A 168 -14.67 2.32 -19.84
N SER A 169 -15.30 1.21 -19.42
CA SER A 169 -16.65 1.20 -18.85
C SER A 169 -16.78 2.02 -17.55
N PHE A 170 -15.68 2.22 -16.80
CA PHE A 170 -15.68 3.01 -15.57
C PHE A 170 -15.84 4.52 -15.83
N ALA A 171 -15.72 4.99 -17.07
CA ALA A 171 -16.02 6.36 -17.43
C ALA A 171 -17.48 6.76 -17.12
N ALA A 172 -18.40 5.79 -16.98
CA ALA A 172 -19.75 6.02 -16.51
C ALA A 172 -19.83 6.66 -15.11
N PHE A 173 -18.82 6.42 -14.25
CA PHE A 173 -18.70 7.08 -12.96
C PHE A 173 -18.05 8.48 -13.05
N GLY A 174 -17.53 8.87 -14.24
CA GLY A 174 -16.72 10.09 -14.42
C GLY A 174 -15.30 9.95 -13.86
N GLY A 175 -14.47 10.98 -14.06
CA GLY A 175 -13.12 11.05 -13.48
C GLY A 175 -12.04 10.18 -14.14
N VAL A 176 -12.37 9.41 -15.17
CA VAL A 176 -11.44 8.67 -16.03
C VAL A 176 -11.83 8.85 -17.50
N SER A 177 -10.84 8.71 -18.39
CA SER A 177 -11.11 8.78 -19.84
C SER A 177 -11.97 7.60 -20.31
N PRO A 178 -12.98 7.84 -21.17
CA PRO A 178 -13.73 6.75 -21.82
C PRO A 178 -12.90 5.99 -22.87
N VAL A 179 -11.86 6.61 -23.42
CA VAL A 179 -10.98 6.00 -24.42
C VAL A 179 -9.73 5.52 -23.72
N THR A 180 -9.40 4.26 -23.94
CA THR A 180 -8.23 3.62 -23.34
C THR A 180 -6.95 4.17 -23.92
N ALA A 181 -5.95 4.42 -23.06
CA ALA A 181 -4.65 4.91 -23.47
C ALA A 181 -3.91 3.88 -24.33
N VAL A 182 -3.27 4.35 -25.42
CA VAL A 182 -2.38 3.55 -26.27
C VAL A 182 -1.00 4.17 -26.21
N ARG A 183 0.03 3.34 -26.05
CA ARG A 183 1.42 3.76 -26.10
C ARG A 183 2.23 2.74 -26.90
N ASP A 184 2.95 3.21 -27.91
CA ASP A 184 3.77 2.36 -28.79
C ASP A 184 2.98 1.15 -29.34
N GLY A 185 1.72 1.37 -29.73
CA GLY A 185 0.81 0.34 -30.25
C GLY A 185 0.20 -0.59 -29.18
N VAL A 186 0.58 -0.46 -27.90
CA VAL A 186 0.06 -1.27 -26.82
C VAL A 186 -1.12 -0.56 -26.14
N ILE A 187 -2.29 -1.21 -26.13
CA ILE A 187 -3.46 -0.77 -25.37
C ILE A 187 -3.18 -0.96 -23.88
N ARG A 188 -3.33 0.09 -23.07
CA ARG A 188 -3.00 0.13 -21.65
C ARG A 188 -4.27 0.38 -20.83
N CYS A 189 -4.87 -0.71 -20.33
CA CYS A 189 -6.10 -0.62 -19.55
C CYS A 189 -5.83 0.00 -18.17
N GLN A 190 -6.71 0.90 -17.77
CA GLN A 190 -6.63 1.56 -16.45
C GLN A 190 -7.81 1.21 -15.55
N GLY A 191 -8.95 0.75 -16.11
CA GLY A 191 -10.15 0.50 -15.32
C GLY A 191 -10.59 1.76 -14.56
N PRO A 192 -10.92 1.64 -13.26
CA PRO A 192 -11.30 2.78 -12.41
C PRO A 192 -10.11 3.62 -11.93
N PHE A 193 -8.88 3.19 -12.18
CA PHE A 193 -7.68 3.89 -11.70
C PHE A 193 -7.36 5.11 -12.56
N ALA A 194 -6.74 6.11 -11.96
CA ALA A 194 -6.39 7.34 -12.65
C ALA A 194 -5.33 7.14 -13.75
N HIS A 195 -4.56 6.05 -13.68
CA HIS A 195 -3.52 5.72 -14.66
C HIS A 195 -3.32 4.20 -14.79
N PRO A 196 -3.01 3.65 -15.99
CA PRO A 196 -2.80 2.22 -16.19
C PRO A 196 -1.75 1.59 -15.24
N ILE A 197 -0.67 2.31 -14.93
CA ILE A 197 0.37 1.82 -14.01
C ILE A 197 -0.19 1.55 -12.61
N LEU A 198 -1.19 2.30 -12.15
CA LEU A 198 -1.83 2.10 -10.86
C LEU A 198 -2.73 0.87 -10.86
N ALA A 199 -3.44 0.60 -11.96
CA ALA A 199 -4.21 -0.63 -12.13
C ALA A 199 -3.31 -1.86 -12.05
N GLY A 200 -2.19 -1.85 -12.79
CA GLY A 200 -1.21 -2.92 -12.73
C GLY A 200 -0.58 -3.08 -11.34
N THR A 201 -0.28 -1.98 -10.66
CA THR A 201 0.23 -1.96 -9.28
C THR A 201 -0.75 -2.62 -8.32
N PHE A 202 -2.04 -2.29 -8.41
CA PHE A 202 -3.08 -2.90 -7.58
C PHE A 202 -3.11 -4.42 -7.78
N GLY A 203 -3.17 -4.90 -9.04
CA GLY A 203 -3.12 -6.32 -9.34
C GLY A 203 -1.87 -7.01 -8.78
N ALA A 204 -0.69 -6.45 -9.07
CA ALA A 204 0.60 -7.02 -8.68
C ALA A 204 0.75 -7.18 -7.15
N THR A 205 0.29 -6.20 -6.39
CA THR A 205 0.53 -6.15 -4.93
C THR A 205 -0.44 -6.99 -4.12
N ILE A 206 -1.64 -7.31 -4.65
CA ILE A 206 -2.60 -8.21 -3.98
C ILE A 206 -2.46 -9.67 -4.40
N ALA A 207 -1.78 -9.97 -5.52
CA ALA A 207 -1.59 -11.34 -6.02
C ALA A 207 -1.06 -12.32 -4.93
N PRO A 208 -0.11 -11.95 -4.06
CA PRO A 208 0.36 -12.82 -2.98
C PRO A 208 -0.76 -13.28 -2.02
N PHE A 209 -1.81 -12.48 -1.79
CA PHE A 209 -2.91 -12.83 -0.88
C PHE A 209 -3.61 -14.14 -1.28
N PHE A 210 -3.74 -14.37 -2.58
CA PHE A 210 -4.44 -15.53 -3.13
C PHE A 210 -3.64 -16.82 -2.97
N VAL A 211 -2.31 -16.74 -2.89
CA VAL A 211 -1.47 -17.89 -2.55
C VAL A 211 -1.78 -18.38 -1.12
N ALA A 212 -2.06 -17.47 -0.17
CA ALA A 212 -2.49 -17.88 1.16
C ALA A 212 -3.84 -18.62 1.15
N LEU A 213 -4.79 -18.21 0.30
CA LEU A 213 -6.08 -18.91 0.16
C LEU A 213 -5.90 -20.34 -0.37
N TRP A 214 -4.98 -20.55 -1.29
CA TRP A 214 -4.65 -21.88 -1.80
C TRP A 214 -4.26 -22.85 -0.67
N PHE A 215 -3.36 -22.42 0.20
CA PHE A 215 -2.90 -23.21 1.35
C PHE A 215 -3.95 -23.33 2.46
N ARG A 216 -4.97 -22.48 2.45
CA ARG A 216 -6.11 -22.55 3.39
C ARG A 216 -7.27 -23.43 2.89
N GLY A 217 -7.15 -24.02 1.69
CA GLY A 217 -8.14 -24.93 1.12
C GLY A 217 -9.12 -24.28 0.14
N ASP A 218 -9.15 -22.97 0.01
CA ASP A 218 -10.04 -22.25 -0.91
C ASP A 218 -9.43 -22.19 -2.33
N LYS A 219 -9.07 -23.35 -2.91
CA LYS A 219 -8.26 -23.47 -4.14
C LYS A 219 -8.85 -22.80 -5.37
N ALA A 220 -10.16 -22.98 -5.62
CA ALA A 220 -10.82 -22.37 -6.78
C ALA A 220 -10.81 -20.85 -6.69
N LEU A 221 -11.16 -20.29 -5.52
CA LEU A 221 -11.16 -18.86 -5.28
C LEU A 221 -9.74 -18.27 -5.35
N ALA A 222 -8.75 -19.02 -4.83
CA ALA A 222 -7.34 -18.66 -4.92
C ALA A 222 -6.86 -18.57 -6.37
N LEU A 223 -7.18 -19.55 -7.20
CA LEU A 223 -6.81 -19.59 -8.61
C LEU A 223 -7.47 -18.43 -9.39
N LEU A 224 -8.77 -18.23 -9.21
CA LEU A 224 -9.51 -17.13 -9.86
C LEU A 224 -8.95 -15.76 -9.45
N GLY A 225 -8.74 -15.53 -8.16
CA GLY A 225 -8.17 -14.28 -7.66
C GLY A 225 -6.75 -14.03 -8.18
N PHE A 226 -5.90 -15.06 -8.16
CA PHE A 226 -4.53 -14.98 -8.66
C PHE A 226 -4.50 -14.71 -10.17
N ALA A 227 -5.23 -15.48 -10.97
CA ALA A 227 -5.33 -15.28 -12.42
C ALA A 227 -5.84 -13.88 -12.77
N SER A 228 -6.87 -13.38 -12.05
CA SER A 228 -7.39 -12.03 -12.21
C SER A 228 -6.35 -10.96 -11.89
N SER A 229 -5.57 -11.13 -10.81
CA SER A 229 -4.47 -10.23 -10.46
C SER A 229 -3.40 -10.15 -11.53
N VAL A 230 -2.98 -11.31 -12.03
CA VAL A 230 -2.01 -11.40 -13.14
C VAL A 230 -2.57 -10.73 -14.39
N ALA A 231 -3.82 -11.02 -14.75
CA ALA A 231 -4.49 -10.45 -15.92
C ALA A 231 -4.54 -8.91 -15.84
N ILE A 232 -4.97 -8.34 -14.70
CA ILE A 232 -5.00 -6.88 -14.48
C ILE A 232 -3.59 -6.28 -14.63
N THR A 233 -2.58 -6.93 -14.03
CA THR A 233 -1.20 -6.48 -14.11
C THR A 233 -0.70 -6.42 -15.54
N LEU A 234 -0.96 -7.47 -16.34
CA LEU A 234 -0.53 -7.54 -17.74
C LEU A 234 -1.33 -6.58 -18.64
N MET A 235 -2.65 -6.49 -18.46
CA MET A 235 -3.50 -5.58 -19.24
C MET A 235 -3.16 -4.10 -19.03
N SER A 236 -2.50 -3.75 -17.91
CA SER A 236 -2.02 -2.39 -17.68
C SER A 236 -0.91 -1.95 -18.64
N GLY A 237 -0.25 -2.89 -19.34
CA GLY A 237 0.85 -2.61 -20.26
C GLY A 237 2.00 -1.82 -19.62
N SER A 238 2.34 -2.13 -18.36
CA SER A 238 3.32 -1.37 -17.59
C SER A 238 4.39 -2.27 -16.97
N SER A 239 5.66 -2.05 -17.28
CA SER A 239 6.80 -2.89 -16.86
C SER A 239 7.03 -2.88 -15.33
N GLY A 240 6.82 -1.73 -14.66
CA GLY A 240 7.00 -1.61 -13.21
C GLY A 240 6.11 -2.56 -12.40
N PRO A 241 4.80 -2.59 -12.62
CA PRO A 241 3.89 -3.54 -11.97
C PRO A 241 4.22 -5.00 -12.27
N VAL A 242 4.63 -5.34 -13.50
CA VAL A 242 5.04 -6.72 -13.83
C VAL A 242 6.27 -7.13 -13.04
N LEU A 243 7.26 -6.23 -12.91
CA LEU A 243 8.41 -6.47 -12.04
C LEU A 243 8.00 -6.62 -10.57
N ALA A 244 7.08 -5.80 -10.09
CA ALA A 244 6.57 -5.90 -8.73
C ALA A 244 5.85 -7.25 -8.47
N LEU A 245 5.06 -7.73 -9.45
CA LEU A 245 4.44 -9.05 -9.40
C LEU A 245 5.51 -10.15 -9.32
N ALA A 246 6.51 -10.11 -10.21
CA ALA A 246 7.62 -11.07 -10.20
C ALA A 246 8.35 -11.07 -8.86
N CYS A 247 8.64 -9.90 -8.28
CA CYS A 247 9.25 -9.77 -6.96
C CYS A 247 8.35 -10.34 -5.85
N GLY A 248 7.04 -10.12 -5.90
CA GLY A 248 6.08 -10.72 -4.98
C GLY A 248 6.12 -12.26 -5.05
N LEU A 249 6.17 -12.83 -6.26
CA LEU A 249 6.29 -14.29 -6.48
C LEU A 249 7.62 -14.83 -5.97
N VAL A 250 8.72 -14.14 -6.23
CA VAL A 250 10.04 -14.47 -5.65
C VAL A 250 9.96 -14.44 -4.12
N GLY A 251 9.31 -13.42 -3.54
CA GLY A 251 9.08 -13.33 -2.10
C GLY A 251 8.33 -14.53 -1.52
N ILE A 252 7.38 -15.09 -2.27
CA ILE A 252 6.68 -16.33 -1.90
C ILE A 252 7.62 -17.54 -2.03
N ALA A 253 8.33 -17.67 -3.15
CA ALA A 253 9.23 -18.80 -3.43
C ALA A 253 10.36 -18.94 -2.39
N VAL A 254 10.85 -17.82 -1.88
CA VAL A 254 11.87 -17.75 -0.83
C VAL A 254 11.38 -18.34 0.51
N TRP A 255 10.08 -18.65 0.67
CA TRP A 255 9.54 -19.40 1.81
C TRP A 255 10.33 -20.69 2.09
N SER A 256 10.73 -21.42 1.04
CA SER A 256 11.47 -22.68 1.15
C SER A 256 12.86 -22.49 1.81
N VAL A 257 13.48 -21.35 1.59
CA VAL A 257 14.81 -20.99 2.10
C VAL A 257 14.77 -19.94 3.21
N ARG A 258 13.61 -19.71 3.83
CA ARG A 258 13.36 -18.67 4.84
C ARG A 258 14.36 -18.66 6.01
N ARG A 259 14.96 -19.82 6.32
CA ARG A 259 15.98 -19.94 7.35
C ARG A 259 17.27 -19.18 7.01
N TYR A 260 17.55 -19.02 5.74
CA TYR A 260 18.74 -18.36 5.21
C TYR A 260 18.51 -16.87 4.86
N MET A 261 17.39 -16.27 5.30
CA MET A 261 17.05 -14.89 4.97
C MET A 261 18.10 -13.85 5.40
N ARG A 262 18.90 -14.16 6.43
CA ARG A 262 20.02 -13.29 6.84
C ARG A 262 21.12 -13.31 5.79
N GLN A 263 21.52 -14.50 5.35
CA GLN A 263 22.55 -14.70 4.33
C GLN A 263 22.11 -14.12 2.99
N ILE A 264 20.86 -14.37 2.58
CA ILE A 264 20.28 -13.82 1.34
C ILE A 264 20.35 -12.31 1.34
N ARG A 265 19.97 -11.64 2.43
CA ARG A 265 20.04 -10.16 2.52
C ARG A 265 21.45 -9.64 2.41
N TRP A 266 22.41 -10.27 3.09
CA TRP A 266 23.82 -9.89 2.99
C TRP A 266 24.38 -10.18 1.60
N GLY A 267 24.00 -11.30 0.99
CA GLY A 267 24.38 -11.62 -0.38
C GLY A 267 23.87 -10.58 -1.39
N ILE A 268 22.61 -10.15 -1.24
CA ILE A 268 22.04 -9.07 -2.09
C ILE A 268 22.80 -7.76 -1.86
N ALA A 269 23.05 -7.37 -0.61
CA ALA A 269 23.76 -6.13 -0.29
C ALA A 269 25.18 -6.13 -0.85
N LEU A 270 25.93 -7.21 -0.62
CA LEU A 270 27.28 -7.37 -1.17
C LEU A 270 27.26 -7.40 -2.71
N GLY A 271 26.31 -8.13 -3.31
CA GLY A 271 26.14 -8.18 -4.76
C GLY A 271 25.91 -6.80 -5.38
N LEU A 272 25.03 -5.99 -4.76
CA LEU A 272 24.77 -4.61 -5.24
C LEU A 272 26.00 -3.70 -5.05
N ILE A 273 26.73 -3.82 -3.95
CA ILE A 273 27.97 -3.07 -3.71
C ILE A 273 29.03 -3.47 -4.75
N THR A 274 29.26 -4.77 -4.93
CA THR A 274 30.22 -5.29 -5.91
C THR A 274 29.88 -4.83 -7.33
N LEU A 275 28.59 -4.89 -7.68
CA LEU A 275 28.12 -4.47 -8.99
C LEU A 275 28.29 -2.97 -9.20
N HIS A 276 28.05 -2.16 -8.16
CA HIS A 276 28.30 -0.72 -8.20
C HIS A 276 29.78 -0.38 -8.43
N LEU A 277 30.71 -1.17 -7.85
CA LEU A 277 32.16 -0.97 -8.04
C LEU A 277 32.67 -1.41 -9.39
N ILE A 278 32.04 -2.43 -10.01
CA ILE A 278 32.48 -2.98 -11.30
C ILE A 278 31.86 -2.25 -12.48
N MET A 279 30.63 -1.77 -12.35
CA MET A 279 29.92 -1.07 -13.43
C MET A 279 30.55 0.29 -13.74
N LYS A 280 30.59 0.67 -15.03
CA LYS A 280 30.97 2.02 -15.45
C LYS A 280 29.96 3.10 -15.05
N ALA A 281 28.69 2.71 -14.89
CA ALA A 281 27.61 3.56 -14.42
C ALA A 281 27.13 3.10 -13.02
N PRO A 282 26.58 3.98 -12.18
CA PRO A 282 26.03 3.61 -10.89
C PRO A 282 25.02 2.46 -10.97
N VAL A 283 24.94 1.64 -9.92
CA VAL A 283 24.14 0.40 -9.92
C VAL A 283 22.65 0.62 -10.21
N TRP A 284 22.08 1.78 -9.88
CA TRP A 284 20.68 2.10 -10.19
C TRP A 284 20.38 2.19 -11.70
N PHE A 285 21.41 2.35 -12.56
CA PHE A 285 21.23 2.26 -14.02
C PHE A 285 20.90 0.85 -14.53
N ILE A 286 20.92 -0.17 -13.69
CA ILE A 286 20.31 -1.48 -14.00
C ILE A 286 18.83 -1.33 -14.36
N LEU A 287 18.12 -0.39 -13.71
CA LEU A 287 16.71 -0.11 -14.01
C LEU A 287 16.50 0.26 -15.49
N ALA A 288 17.48 0.92 -16.09
CA ALA A 288 17.43 1.28 -17.53
C ALA A 288 17.47 0.06 -18.47
N ARG A 289 17.96 -1.08 -17.98
CA ARG A 289 18.03 -2.33 -18.75
C ARG A 289 16.81 -3.22 -18.60
N ILE A 290 15.89 -2.88 -17.69
CA ILE A 290 14.65 -3.62 -17.44
C ILE A 290 13.56 -3.00 -18.32
N ASP A 291 13.43 -3.51 -19.54
CA ASP A 291 12.37 -3.15 -20.48
C ASP A 291 11.56 -4.40 -20.82
N ILE A 292 10.33 -4.50 -20.28
CA ILE A 292 9.43 -5.64 -20.52
C ILE A 292 8.43 -5.29 -21.63
N PHE A 293 8.02 -4.02 -21.71
CA PHE A 293 7.16 -3.48 -22.76
C PHE A 293 7.87 -2.36 -23.46
N SER A 294 7.76 -2.30 -24.79
CA SER A 294 8.31 -1.22 -25.63
C SER A 294 7.95 0.15 -25.05
N GLY A 295 8.91 1.10 -25.07
CA GLY A 295 8.73 2.44 -24.53
C GLY A 295 8.78 2.52 -22.98
N SER A 296 9.42 1.56 -22.33
CA SER A 296 9.65 1.58 -20.90
C SER A 296 10.45 2.81 -20.46
N THR A 297 10.02 3.43 -19.37
CA THR A 297 10.71 4.57 -18.74
C THR A 297 11.80 4.13 -17.76
N GLY A 298 12.44 2.97 -17.99
CA GLY A 298 13.49 2.44 -17.11
C GLY A 298 14.68 3.40 -16.99
N TYR A 299 15.12 3.98 -18.11
CA TYR A 299 16.20 4.99 -18.13
C TYR A 299 15.80 6.23 -17.31
N HIS A 300 14.61 6.77 -17.54
CA HIS A 300 14.11 7.93 -16.79
C HIS A 300 14.12 7.70 -15.28
N ARG A 301 13.76 6.50 -14.80
CA ARG A 301 13.79 6.16 -13.37
C ARG A 301 15.21 6.14 -12.81
N ALA A 302 16.16 5.56 -13.54
CA ALA A 302 17.56 5.59 -13.16
C ALA A 302 18.11 7.01 -13.14
N TYR A 303 17.77 7.80 -14.13
CA TYR A 303 18.15 9.21 -14.27
C TYR A 303 17.59 10.06 -13.12
N LEU A 304 16.31 9.90 -12.75
CA LEU A 304 15.70 10.58 -11.61
C LEU A 304 16.45 10.31 -10.29
N ILE A 305 16.82 9.04 -10.05
CA ILE A 305 17.59 8.67 -8.87
C ILE A 305 18.97 9.36 -8.91
N ASP A 306 19.63 9.33 -10.04
CA ASP A 306 20.93 9.95 -10.24
C ASP A 306 20.88 11.45 -9.98
N ARG A 307 19.94 12.15 -10.62
CA ARG A 307 19.75 13.60 -10.43
C ARG A 307 19.38 13.98 -9.00
N ALA A 308 18.54 13.18 -8.34
CA ALA A 308 18.23 13.42 -6.93
C ALA A 308 19.46 13.29 -6.02
N ILE A 309 20.34 12.32 -6.29
CA ILE A 309 21.59 12.16 -5.55
C ILE A 309 22.59 13.31 -5.84
N VAL A 310 22.74 13.69 -7.09
CA VAL A 310 23.63 14.82 -7.48
C VAL A 310 23.17 16.13 -6.83
N ASN A 311 21.87 16.35 -6.74
CA ASN A 311 21.30 17.57 -6.14
C ASN A 311 20.90 17.38 -4.68
N ILE A 312 21.55 16.49 -3.92
CA ILE A 312 21.18 16.17 -2.54
C ILE A 312 21.23 17.38 -1.60
N SER A 313 22.13 18.33 -1.86
CA SER A 313 22.24 19.59 -1.10
C SER A 313 20.96 20.40 -1.04
N ASP A 314 20.12 20.29 -2.09
CA ASP A 314 18.94 21.14 -2.26
C ASP A 314 17.71 20.63 -1.50
N TRP A 315 17.70 19.34 -1.12
CA TRP A 315 16.53 18.71 -0.54
C TRP A 315 16.76 17.88 0.74
N TRP A 316 17.98 17.60 1.11
CA TRP A 316 18.30 16.63 2.19
C TRP A 316 17.65 16.99 3.54
N LEU A 317 17.48 18.26 3.86
CA LEU A 317 17.03 18.69 5.19
C LEU A 317 15.50 18.63 5.33
N ILE A 318 14.77 19.40 4.54
CA ILE A 318 13.30 19.53 4.63
C ILE A 318 12.59 19.35 3.30
N GLY A 319 13.31 18.92 2.25
CA GLY A 319 12.79 18.79 0.89
C GLY A 319 13.09 19.98 0.00
N THR A 320 12.45 20.02 -1.17
CA THR A 320 12.65 21.07 -2.18
C THR A 320 11.32 21.56 -2.74
N LYS A 321 11.25 22.86 -3.05
CA LYS A 321 10.09 23.47 -3.73
C LYS A 321 10.03 23.15 -5.23
N SER A 322 11.15 22.71 -5.81
CA SER A 322 11.24 22.40 -7.23
C SER A 322 12.08 21.15 -7.47
N THR A 323 11.54 20.25 -8.26
CA THR A 323 12.24 19.07 -8.78
C THR A 323 12.68 19.26 -10.24
N ALA A 324 12.69 20.49 -10.74
CA ALA A 324 13.06 20.79 -12.13
C ALA A 324 14.48 20.32 -12.47
N ALA A 325 15.42 20.39 -11.51
CA ALA A 325 16.78 19.89 -11.68
C ALA A 325 16.88 18.34 -11.80
N TRP A 326 15.80 17.63 -11.49
CA TRP A 326 15.72 16.17 -11.62
C TRP A 326 15.06 15.74 -12.94
N ALA A 327 14.44 16.69 -13.65
CA ALA A 327 13.73 16.43 -14.90
C ALA A 327 14.69 15.99 -16.01
N ASP A 328 14.24 15.05 -16.83
CA ASP A 328 14.86 14.72 -18.09
C ASP A 328 14.25 15.61 -19.19
N VAL A 329 14.84 16.78 -19.36
CA VAL A 329 14.35 17.82 -20.28
C VAL A 329 14.37 17.35 -21.72
N ASP A 330 15.41 16.57 -22.08
CA ASP A 330 15.59 16.05 -23.44
C ASP A 330 14.49 15.07 -23.85
N GLN A 331 13.94 14.34 -22.87
CA GLN A 331 12.84 13.42 -23.09
C GLN A 331 11.46 14.01 -22.70
N GLY A 332 11.41 15.26 -22.26
CA GLY A 332 10.18 15.91 -21.83
C GLY A 332 9.54 15.26 -20.59
N LEU A 333 10.34 14.63 -19.72
CA LEU A 333 9.89 13.89 -18.55
C LEU A 333 10.17 14.68 -17.26
N PHE A 334 9.12 15.22 -16.67
CA PHE A 334 9.18 16.10 -15.50
C PHE A 334 8.66 15.44 -14.22
N ASP A 335 8.00 14.28 -14.32
CA ASP A 335 7.31 13.63 -13.21
C ASP A 335 8.25 12.85 -12.31
N VAL A 336 8.17 13.07 -10.98
CA VAL A 336 8.85 12.25 -9.99
C VAL A 336 8.06 10.96 -9.78
N THR A 337 8.43 9.90 -10.49
CA THR A 337 7.70 8.62 -10.47
C THR A 337 8.03 7.71 -9.28
N SER A 338 9.13 7.96 -8.56
CA SER A 338 9.52 7.15 -7.39
C SER A 338 8.88 7.64 -6.11
N GLN A 339 8.21 6.75 -5.37
CA GLN A 339 7.60 7.10 -4.07
C GLN A 339 8.65 7.56 -3.03
N TYR A 340 9.85 6.98 -3.06
CA TYR A 340 10.95 7.39 -2.17
C TYR A 340 11.35 8.83 -2.45
N LEU A 341 11.50 9.17 -3.72
CA LEU A 341 11.89 10.53 -4.13
C LEU A 341 10.77 11.56 -3.92
N VAL A 342 9.50 11.16 -4.05
CA VAL A 342 8.38 12.03 -3.68
C VAL A 342 8.47 12.43 -2.20
N TYR A 343 8.71 11.48 -1.30
CA TYR A 343 8.86 11.80 0.12
C TYR A 343 10.16 12.55 0.45
N ALA A 344 11.23 12.31 -0.33
CA ALA A 344 12.46 13.08 -0.26
C ALA A 344 12.23 14.55 -0.65
N ALA A 345 11.54 14.78 -1.77
CA ALA A 345 11.19 16.13 -2.24
C ALA A 345 10.26 16.86 -1.26
N ASP A 346 9.28 16.15 -0.69
CA ASP A 346 8.25 16.71 0.18
C ASP A 346 8.74 17.04 1.59
N GLY A 347 9.78 16.36 2.10
CA GLY A 347 10.15 16.49 3.50
C GLY A 347 11.56 16.04 3.86
N GLY A 348 12.45 15.96 2.88
CA GLY A 348 13.87 15.66 3.07
C GLY A 348 14.17 14.20 3.43
N LEU A 349 15.43 13.97 3.77
CA LEU A 349 15.93 12.63 4.14
C LEU A 349 15.17 12.03 5.34
N ILE A 350 14.73 12.84 6.29
CA ILE A 350 14.05 12.35 7.49
C ILE A 350 12.70 11.73 7.15
N THR A 351 11.93 12.36 6.25
CA THR A 351 10.63 11.84 5.82
C THR A 351 10.79 10.56 5.01
N MET A 352 11.75 10.53 4.07
CA MET A 352 12.09 9.34 3.31
C MET A 352 12.59 8.21 4.22
N ALA A 353 13.46 8.50 5.19
CA ALA A 353 13.97 7.50 6.13
C ALA A 353 12.88 6.91 7.02
N LEU A 354 11.91 7.71 7.49
CA LEU A 354 10.76 7.23 8.25
C LEU A 354 9.87 6.32 7.40
N PHE A 355 9.65 6.66 6.12
CA PHE A 355 8.93 5.79 5.20
C PHE A 355 9.63 4.44 5.01
N ILE A 356 10.94 4.44 4.79
CA ILE A 356 11.76 3.21 4.71
C ILE A 356 11.72 2.44 6.03
N ALA A 357 11.78 3.13 7.17
CA ALA A 357 11.71 2.50 8.49
C ALA A 357 10.38 1.75 8.71
N ILE A 358 9.25 2.27 8.24
CA ILE A 358 7.95 1.59 8.29
C ILE A 358 8.02 0.25 7.54
N ILE A 359 8.61 0.23 6.34
CA ILE A 359 8.80 -0.98 5.53
C ILE A 359 9.68 -1.99 6.30
N VAL A 360 10.79 -1.52 6.86
CA VAL A 360 11.72 -2.34 7.66
C VAL A 360 11.01 -2.90 8.91
N PHE A 361 10.19 -2.11 9.58
CA PHE A 361 9.40 -2.57 10.73
C PHE A 361 8.39 -3.65 10.33
N GLY A 362 7.76 -3.53 9.17
CA GLY A 362 6.89 -4.56 8.59
C GLY A 362 7.62 -5.89 8.40
N PHE A 363 8.75 -5.89 7.71
CA PHE A 363 9.57 -7.10 7.53
C PHE A 363 10.10 -7.69 8.85
N ARG A 364 10.55 -6.83 9.78
CA ARG A 364 10.99 -7.28 11.11
C ARG A 364 9.86 -7.91 11.91
N ALA A 365 8.65 -7.35 11.85
CA ALA A 365 7.48 -7.87 12.55
C ALA A 365 7.11 -9.27 12.03
N ILE A 366 7.03 -9.45 10.71
CA ILE A 366 6.75 -10.74 10.07
C ILE A 366 7.85 -11.76 10.40
N GLY A 367 9.11 -11.39 10.23
CA GLY A 367 10.25 -12.29 10.49
C GLY A 367 10.33 -12.73 11.96
N ARG A 368 10.02 -11.85 12.92
CA ARG A 368 9.93 -12.21 14.35
C ARG A 368 8.75 -13.14 14.60
N TYR A 369 7.59 -12.85 14.03
CA TYR A 369 6.39 -13.66 14.18
C TYR A 369 6.61 -15.08 13.67
N VAL A 370 7.10 -15.24 12.42
CA VAL A 370 7.34 -16.54 11.79
C VAL A 370 8.33 -17.35 12.63
N ARG A 371 9.49 -16.78 13.02
CA ARG A 371 10.48 -17.47 13.85
C ARG A 371 9.94 -17.90 15.22
N ALA A 372 9.18 -17.04 15.87
CA ALA A 372 8.63 -17.34 17.20
C ALA A 372 7.58 -18.46 17.16
N LYS A 373 6.95 -18.67 15.99
CA LYS A 373 5.84 -19.61 15.83
C LYS A 373 6.22 -20.87 15.04
N GLU A 374 7.41 -20.94 14.45
CA GLU A 374 7.86 -22.02 13.58
C GLU A 374 7.76 -23.42 14.24
N LYS A 375 7.97 -23.51 15.55
CA LYS A 375 7.85 -24.76 16.31
C LYS A 375 6.42 -25.11 16.78
N ALA A 376 5.53 -24.11 16.83
CA ALA A 376 4.21 -24.25 17.45
C ALA A 376 3.07 -24.28 16.44
N GLU A 377 3.30 -23.89 15.21
CA GLU A 377 2.25 -23.75 14.18
C GLU A 377 2.64 -24.48 12.90
N THR A 378 1.62 -24.89 12.14
CA THR A 378 1.81 -25.57 10.84
C THR A 378 2.33 -24.59 9.78
N ALA A 379 3.00 -25.13 8.76
CA ALA A 379 3.45 -24.33 7.62
C ALA A 379 2.28 -23.61 6.93
N THR A 380 1.10 -24.23 6.85
CA THR A 380 -0.12 -23.65 6.28
C THR A 380 -0.64 -22.43 7.05
N THR A 381 -0.43 -22.37 8.36
CA THR A 381 -0.78 -21.20 9.17
C THR A 381 0.26 -20.08 9.00
N LEU A 382 1.54 -20.43 8.91
CA LEU A 382 2.64 -19.47 8.83
C LEU A 382 2.79 -18.86 7.44
N ILE A 383 2.30 -19.52 6.38
CA ILE A 383 2.32 -18.94 5.03
C ILE A 383 1.48 -17.65 4.94
N CYS A 384 0.39 -17.53 5.70
CA CYS A 384 -0.44 -16.33 5.67
C CYS A 384 0.32 -15.04 6.08
N PRO A 385 1.03 -14.98 7.24
CA PRO A 385 1.88 -13.82 7.54
C PRO A 385 3.04 -13.66 6.56
N TRP A 386 3.56 -14.75 5.97
CA TRP A 386 4.62 -14.69 4.99
C TRP A 386 4.20 -14.01 3.68
N VAL A 387 3.01 -14.33 3.16
CA VAL A 387 2.50 -13.68 1.93
C VAL A 387 2.26 -12.19 2.12
N LEU A 388 1.96 -11.72 3.34
CA LEU A 388 1.96 -10.29 3.64
C LEU A 388 3.35 -9.67 3.48
N GLY A 389 4.41 -10.41 3.82
CA GLY A 389 5.78 -10.03 3.55
C GLY A 389 6.12 -10.02 2.06
N ALA A 390 5.62 -10.98 1.31
CA ALA A 390 5.78 -11.02 -0.15
C ALA A 390 5.04 -9.84 -0.83
N ALA A 391 3.84 -9.50 -0.37
CA ALA A 391 3.12 -8.31 -0.82
C ALA A 391 3.88 -7.02 -0.45
N LEU A 392 4.43 -6.94 0.77
CA LEU A 392 5.28 -5.83 1.19
C LEU A 392 6.52 -5.69 0.29
N PHE A 393 7.11 -6.81 -0.14
CA PHE A 393 8.23 -6.80 -1.08
C PHE A 393 7.81 -6.33 -2.47
N ALA A 394 6.65 -6.74 -2.97
CA ALA A 394 6.09 -6.22 -4.22
C ALA A 394 5.89 -4.69 -4.16
N HIS A 395 5.33 -4.16 -3.06
CA HIS A 395 5.20 -2.72 -2.86
C HIS A 395 6.55 -1.99 -2.82
N LEU A 396 7.53 -2.52 -2.05
CA LEU A 396 8.88 -1.93 -1.94
C LEU A 396 9.53 -1.79 -3.31
N MET A 397 9.45 -2.81 -4.16
CA MET A 397 10.01 -2.78 -5.50
C MET A 397 9.23 -1.84 -6.43
N ASN A 398 7.91 -1.79 -6.28
CA ASN A 398 7.09 -0.90 -7.09
C ASN A 398 7.31 0.58 -6.74
N PHE A 399 7.58 0.93 -5.49
CA PHE A 399 7.88 2.30 -5.05
C PHE A 399 9.12 2.91 -5.72
N ILE A 400 10.03 2.09 -6.27
CA ILE A 400 11.17 2.59 -7.05
C ILE A 400 10.70 3.25 -8.34
N SER A 401 9.59 2.77 -8.91
CA SER A 401 9.13 3.14 -10.25
C SER A 401 7.74 3.75 -10.30
N VAL A 402 7.00 3.77 -9.19
CA VAL A 402 5.63 4.30 -9.12
C VAL A 402 5.43 5.08 -7.83
N SER A 403 5.02 6.34 -7.97
CA SER A 403 4.46 7.10 -6.87
C SER A 403 2.98 6.71 -6.67
N TYR A 404 2.59 6.47 -5.41
CA TYR A 404 1.22 6.03 -5.11
C TYR A 404 0.30 7.21 -4.86
N PHE A 405 -0.84 7.14 -5.48
CA PHE A 405 -1.98 7.99 -5.20
C PHE A 405 -3.27 7.16 -5.34
N ASP A 406 -4.40 7.75 -4.97
CA ASP A 406 -5.73 7.15 -5.05
C ASP A 406 -5.83 5.78 -4.32
N GLN A 407 -6.42 4.77 -4.97
CA GLN A 407 -6.72 3.46 -4.40
C GLN A 407 -5.47 2.71 -3.90
N ASN A 408 -4.32 2.90 -4.54
CA ASN A 408 -3.10 2.19 -4.16
C ASN A 408 -2.57 2.61 -2.78
N VAL A 409 -2.79 3.87 -2.41
CA VAL A 409 -2.46 4.38 -1.06
C VAL A 409 -3.31 3.66 -0.01
N VAL A 410 -4.59 3.43 -0.28
CA VAL A 410 -5.50 2.70 0.61
C VAL A 410 -5.07 1.24 0.76
N ASN A 411 -4.72 0.58 -0.37
CA ASN A 411 -4.20 -0.78 -0.36
C ASN A 411 -2.90 -0.90 0.46
N TRP A 412 -2.01 0.09 0.35
CA TRP A 412 -0.79 0.17 1.15
C TRP A 412 -1.08 0.24 2.66
N TYR A 413 -1.97 1.12 3.10
CA TYR A 413 -2.33 1.23 4.52
C TYR A 413 -3.05 -0.03 5.03
N LEU A 414 -3.87 -0.65 4.19
CA LEU A 414 -4.52 -1.92 4.49
C LEU A 414 -3.50 -3.03 4.74
N LEU A 415 -2.49 -3.15 3.88
CA LEU A 415 -1.40 -4.12 4.05
C LEU A 415 -0.65 -3.91 5.37
N LEU A 416 -0.27 -2.68 5.68
CA LEU A 416 0.41 -2.37 6.94
C LEU A 416 -0.44 -2.68 8.16
N ALA A 417 -1.76 -2.40 8.10
CA ALA A 417 -2.70 -2.71 9.16
C ALA A 417 -2.87 -4.23 9.33
N MET A 418 -2.90 -5.01 8.25
CA MET A 418 -2.91 -6.48 8.30
C MET A 418 -1.65 -7.02 8.97
N ILE A 419 -0.47 -6.55 8.56
CA ILE A 419 0.81 -6.94 9.16
C ILE A 419 0.81 -6.62 10.66
N SER A 420 0.44 -5.41 11.03
CA SER A 420 0.35 -4.98 12.43
C SER A 420 -0.61 -5.86 13.23
N THR A 421 -1.77 -6.20 12.68
CA THR A 421 -2.79 -7.02 13.36
C THR A 421 -2.30 -8.44 13.60
N VAL A 422 -1.78 -9.09 12.56
CA VAL A 422 -1.32 -10.48 12.64
C VAL A 422 -0.15 -10.63 13.60
N THR A 423 0.79 -9.69 13.56
CA THR A 423 2.03 -9.80 14.34
C THR A 423 1.88 -9.36 15.80
N THR A 424 0.81 -8.61 16.16
CA THR A 424 0.55 -8.14 17.53
C THR A 424 -0.48 -9.01 18.26
N GLY A 425 -1.54 -9.45 17.59
CA GLY A 425 -2.73 -10.03 18.21
C GLY A 425 -2.52 -11.33 19.01
N ARG A 426 -1.55 -12.17 18.63
CA ARG A 426 -1.32 -13.48 19.30
C ARG A 426 -0.27 -13.44 20.42
N LEU A 427 0.66 -12.51 20.41
CA LEU A 427 1.60 -12.32 21.52
C LEU A 427 0.85 -11.93 22.82
N PHE A 428 -0.22 -11.18 22.67
CA PHE A 428 -1.07 -10.71 23.81
C PHE A 428 -1.85 -11.82 24.50
N ARG A 429 -2.44 -12.75 23.75
CA ARG A 429 -3.22 -13.85 24.36
C ARG A 429 -2.34 -14.77 25.19
N LYS A 430 -1.07 -14.97 24.83
CA LYS A 430 -0.13 -15.78 25.61
C LYS A 430 0.40 -15.06 26.86
N GLU A 431 0.66 -13.77 26.81
CA GLU A 431 1.06 -12.99 28.00
C GLU A 431 -0.11 -12.85 28.97
N ALA A 432 -1.33 -12.55 28.49
CA ALA A 432 -2.52 -12.54 29.31
C ALA A 432 -2.82 -13.92 29.95
N ALA A 433 -2.67 -15.01 29.17
CA ALA A 433 -2.81 -16.36 29.69
C ALA A 433 -1.71 -16.75 30.70
N LYS A 434 -0.47 -16.26 30.52
CA LYS A 434 0.59 -16.44 31.52
C LYS A 434 0.34 -15.65 32.80
N LEU A 435 -0.18 -14.43 32.70
CA LEU A 435 -0.53 -13.59 33.85
C LEU A 435 -1.73 -14.13 34.64
N THR A 436 -2.70 -14.75 33.92
CA THR A 436 -3.85 -15.43 34.58
C THR A 436 -3.52 -16.84 35.06
N ALA A 437 -2.43 -17.46 34.60
CA ALA A 437 -1.97 -18.78 35.04
C ALA A 437 -0.94 -18.74 36.16
N GLN A 438 -0.51 -17.57 36.62
CA GLN A 438 0.24 -17.46 37.86
C GLN A 438 -0.72 -17.66 39.02
N PRO A 439 -0.54 -18.73 39.88
CA PRO A 439 -1.37 -18.91 41.04
C PRO A 439 -1.22 -17.67 41.95
N ALA A 440 -2.36 -17.18 42.42
CA ALA A 440 -2.39 -16.17 43.47
C ALA A 440 -1.47 -16.63 44.61
N PHE A 441 -0.49 -15.79 44.93
CA PHE A 441 0.37 -16.01 46.07
C PHE A 441 -0.57 -16.06 47.34
N VAL A 442 -0.91 -17.27 47.74
CA VAL A 442 -1.60 -17.47 49.03
C VAL A 442 -0.58 -17.18 50.12
N GLY A 443 -0.66 -15.98 50.64
CA GLY A 443 0.05 -15.63 51.88
C GLY A 443 -0.57 -16.40 53.02
N SER A 444 0.03 -17.52 53.36
CA SER A 444 -0.17 -18.22 54.62
C SER A 444 1.19 -18.40 55.26
N ASP A 445 1.52 -17.50 56.17
CA ASP A 445 2.41 -17.81 57.32
C ASP A 445 2.34 -16.60 58.29
N LEU A 446 1.21 -16.54 59.02
CA LEU A 446 1.20 -15.94 60.35
C LEU A 446 0.98 -17.10 61.31
N GLN A 447 2.05 -17.86 61.62
CA GLN A 447 2.04 -18.67 62.82
C GLN A 447 2.43 -17.80 64.00
N THR A 448 1.45 -17.52 64.82
CA THR A 448 1.56 -17.20 66.24
C THR A 448 2.58 -18.10 66.95
N GLN A 449 3.64 -17.53 67.46
CA GLN A 449 4.33 -18.07 68.63
C GLN A 449 3.93 -17.24 69.84
N SER A 450 3.01 -17.82 70.63
CA SER A 450 2.84 -17.56 72.05
C SER A 450 3.71 -18.50 72.82
N LEU A 451 4.57 -17.99 73.62
CA LEU A 451 5.05 -18.24 75.00
C LEU A 451 6.48 -17.86 75.15
#